data_ea0d99142089472dd696f300e0a0face
#
_entry.id   ea0d99142089472dd696f300e0a0face
#
_cell.length_a   1.000
_cell.length_b   1.000
_cell.length_c   1.000
_cell.angle_alpha   90.00
_cell.angle_beta   90.00
_cell.angle_gamma   90.00
#
_symmetry.space_group_name_H-M   'P 1'
#
loop_
_entity.id
_entity.type
_entity.pdbx_description
1 polymer ?
#
loop_
_entity_poly.entity_id
_entity_poly.type
_entity_poly.pdbx_seq_one_letter_code
_entity_poly.pdbx_strand_id
1 'polypeptide(L)'
;MNMLHSLRVATIATVMLLAAMAGVHAQTATVDDTAKFLAGMMPSADSPLTPLTKEAAWQRHAKFFDDAFEKLEQRQMLRIRAWADTNLAAPKPTMFYMFSGPDFLYANAFYSKASTYVLSALEPVGSVPDLTRLPRGGIASALYNVERSLGSILSFSFFITKEMKTDLQAGQISGTLPILYVFLARSGMTVKSVSPISLDDQGAAYFASENAGTNAVRGVRIMFAGGDGQEKTLYYFSTDLSNSGVKASGFLKFCATLAPGNSLIKSASYLLHSGNFTTVRDFLLNNSATIIQDDSGIPLGYYSTRKWRLFPFGRYLGPIDEFPGRYQDSYAALFRRAQPIDFGIGYRWRTPESNLLLSVRLPDDGSASTDATSSTEPPPPPPPSRSRKPRPPADIGPQRGGGFLFWR
;
A
#
# COMPACT_ATOMS: atom_id res chain seq x y z
N MET A 1 53.33 21.23 -53.76
CA MET A 1 52.31 21.97 -52.94
C MET A 1 50.98 21.25 -52.78
N ASN A 2 50.76 20.10 -53.41
CA ASN A 2 49.47 19.39 -53.43
C ASN A 2 49.39 18.19 -52.48
N MET A 3 50.50 17.76 -51.85
CA MET A 3 50.49 16.58 -50.96
C MET A 3 50.10 16.93 -49.53
N LEU A 4 50.32 18.14 -49.07
CA LEU A 4 49.98 18.59 -47.71
C LEU A 4 48.48 18.95 -47.54
N HIS A 5 47.76 19.24 -48.63
CA HIS A 5 46.32 19.51 -48.60
C HIS A 5 45.49 18.22 -48.47
N SER A 6 45.93 17.11 -49.09
CA SER A 6 45.24 15.83 -49.03
C SER A 6 45.31 15.17 -47.65
N LEU A 7 46.40 15.39 -46.90
CA LEU A 7 46.54 14.86 -45.54
C LEU A 7 45.63 15.57 -44.50
N ARG A 8 45.42 16.90 -44.67
CA ARG A 8 44.57 17.69 -43.77
C ARG A 8 43.09 17.39 -43.96
N VAL A 9 42.64 17.11 -45.18
CA VAL A 9 41.23 16.78 -45.47
C VAL A 9 40.92 15.35 -44.96
N ALA A 10 41.84 14.39 -45.11
CA ALA A 10 41.67 13.02 -44.58
C ALA A 10 41.58 13.00 -43.05
N THR A 11 42.38 13.81 -42.35
CA THR A 11 42.39 13.88 -40.88
C THR A 11 41.10 14.52 -40.32
N ILE A 12 40.54 15.53 -40.97
CA ILE A 12 39.31 16.19 -40.56
C ILE A 12 38.10 15.25 -40.80
N ALA A 13 38.08 14.49 -41.91
CA ALA A 13 37.02 13.52 -42.20
C ALA A 13 37.02 12.36 -41.20
N THR A 14 38.19 11.87 -40.76
CA THR A 14 38.34 10.81 -39.77
C THR A 14 37.91 11.27 -38.37
N VAL A 15 38.22 12.51 -37.98
CA VAL A 15 37.78 13.08 -36.69
C VAL A 15 36.27 13.31 -36.66
N MET A 16 35.65 13.76 -37.77
CA MET A 16 34.20 13.89 -37.84
C MET A 16 33.46 12.51 -37.84
N LEU A 17 34.05 11.47 -38.40
CA LEU A 17 33.47 10.13 -38.38
C LEU A 17 33.59 9.48 -36.98
N LEU A 18 34.66 9.75 -36.25
CA LEU A 18 34.83 9.33 -34.86
C LEU A 18 33.92 10.09 -33.87
N ALA A 19 33.59 11.34 -34.12
CA ALA A 19 32.66 12.13 -33.33
C ALA A 19 31.19 11.66 -33.54
N ALA A 20 30.85 11.08 -34.71
CA ALA A 20 29.52 10.50 -34.99
C ALA A 20 29.32 9.12 -34.37
N MET A 21 30.39 8.49 -33.85
CA MET A 21 30.32 7.25 -33.06
C MET A 21 30.28 7.51 -31.56
N ALA A 22 30.07 8.77 -31.09
CA ALA A 22 29.68 9.04 -29.72
C ALA A 22 28.34 8.33 -29.46
N GLY A 23 28.45 7.17 -28.83
CA GLY A 23 27.43 6.15 -28.74
C GLY A 23 26.06 6.70 -28.45
N VAL A 24 25.10 6.32 -29.25
CA VAL A 24 23.71 6.27 -28.82
C VAL A 24 23.67 5.29 -27.65
N HIS A 25 23.99 5.78 -26.47
CA HIS A 25 23.66 5.08 -25.24
C HIS A 25 22.15 4.97 -25.24
N ALA A 26 21.63 3.77 -25.48
CA ALA A 26 20.20 3.54 -25.37
C ALA A 26 19.77 4.05 -24.00
N GLN A 27 19.09 5.18 -23.99
CA GLN A 27 18.62 5.82 -22.78
C GLN A 27 17.65 4.84 -22.12
N THR A 28 17.97 4.39 -20.89
CA THR A 28 17.08 3.55 -20.11
C THR A 28 15.96 4.42 -19.54
N ALA A 29 14.75 3.88 -19.50
CA ALA A 29 13.64 4.58 -18.87
C ALA A 29 13.94 4.85 -17.39
N THR A 30 13.54 6.02 -16.91
CA THR A 30 13.60 6.31 -15.48
C THR A 30 12.65 5.40 -14.71
N VAL A 31 12.88 5.26 -13.40
CA VAL A 31 11.94 4.49 -12.55
C VAL A 31 10.57 5.15 -12.48
N ASP A 32 10.50 6.49 -12.56
CA ASP A 32 9.24 7.22 -12.59
C ASP A 32 8.48 7.00 -13.90
N ASP A 33 9.18 7.04 -15.03
CA ASP A 33 8.58 6.73 -16.34
C ASP A 33 8.06 5.29 -16.39
N THR A 34 8.81 4.36 -15.81
CA THR A 34 8.39 2.96 -15.70
C THR A 34 7.14 2.83 -14.83
N ALA A 35 7.09 3.53 -13.70
CA ALA A 35 5.93 3.54 -12.80
C ALA A 35 4.69 4.14 -13.50
N LYS A 36 4.85 5.27 -14.18
CA LYS A 36 3.78 5.91 -14.97
C LYS A 36 3.30 5.00 -16.10
N PHE A 37 4.20 4.40 -16.86
CA PHE A 37 3.85 3.51 -17.95
C PHE A 37 3.02 2.31 -17.48
N LEU A 38 3.45 1.64 -16.39
CA LEU A 38 2.71 0.53 -15.78
C LEU A 38 1.37 0.97 -15.17
N ALA A 39 1.28 2.22 -14.74
CA ALA A 39 0.04 2.82 -14.25
C ALA A 39 -0.91 3.30 -15.37
N GLY A 40 -0.58 3.11 -16.65
CA GLY A 40 -1.36 3.63 -17.78
C GLY A 40 -1.34 5.17 -17.84
N MET A 41 -0.28 5.80 -17.30
CA MET A 41 -0.07 7.25 -17.35
C MET A 41 1.07 7.56 -18.32
N MET A 42 1.03 8.73 -18.97
CA MET A 42 2.07 9.12 -19.92
C MET A 42 3.42 9.29 -19.23
N PRO A 43 4.47 8.59 -19.68
CA PRO A 43 5.85 8.88 -19.30
C PRO A 43 6.29 10.27 -19.80
N SER A 44 7.48 10.70 -19.41
CA SER A 44 8.10 11.92 -19.94
C SER A 44 8.28 11.85 -21.47
N ALA A 45 8.25 12.99 -22.15
CA ALA A 45 8.25 13.04 -23.61
C ALA A 45 9.52 12.42 -24.25
N ASP A 46 10.64 12.48 -23.55
CA ASP A 46 11.94 11.93 -23.92
C ASP A 46 12.17 10.48 -23.46
N SER A 47 11.21 9.91 -22.75
CA SER A 47 11.29 8.53 -22.29
C SER A 47 11.30 7.52 -23.44
N PRO A 48 12.17 6.50 -23.40
CA PRO A 48 12.14 5.42 -24.39
C PRO A 48 10.85 4.57 -24.36
N LEU A 49 10.02 4.73 -23.33
CA LEU A 49 8.70 4.08 -23.22
C LEU A 49 7.62 4.86 -23.97
N THR A 50 7.82 6.13 -24.28
CA THR A 50 6.81 6.99 -24.95
C THR A 50 6.35 6.47 -26.31
N PRO A 51 7.20 5.93 -27.19
CA PRO A 51 6.72 5.31 -28.43
C PRO A 51 5.77 4.13 -28.20
N LEU A 52 5.95 3.35 -27.11
CA LEU A 52 5.15 2.18 -26.77
C LEU A 52 3.73 2.54 -26.32
N THR A 53 3.50 3.78 -25.89
CA THR A 53 2.16 4.27 -25.52
C THR A 53 1.21 4.37 -26.71
N LYS A 54 1.73 4.33 -27.94
CA LYS A 54 0.92 4.29 -29.18
C LYS A 54 0.37 2.90 -29.49
N GLU A 55 0.86 1.87 -28.81
CA GLU A 55 0.37 0.51 -29.00
C GLU A 55 -1.05 0.34 -28.46
N ALA A 56 -1.90 -0.36 -29.20
CA ALA A 56 -3.29 -0.58 -28.83
C ALA A 56 -3.44 -1.31 -27.48
N ALA A 57 -2.48 -2.16 -27.11
CA ALA A 57 -2.46 -2.82 -25.81
C ALA A 57 -2.30 -1.82 -24.66
N TRP A 58 -1.35 -0.88 -24.77
CA TRP A 58 -1.14 0.14 -23.78
C TRP A 58 -2.32 1.12 -23.68
N GLN A 59 -2.89 1.53 -24.81
CA GLN A 59 -4.06 2.43 -24.82
C GLN A 59 -5.27 1.82 -24.11
N ARG A 60 -5.53 0.51 -24.32
CA ARG A 60 -6.59 -0.20 -23.58
C ARG A 60 -6.30 -0.27 -22.09
N HIS A 61 -5.05 -0.55 -21.72
CA HIS A 61 -4.58 -0.58 -20.35
C HIS A 61 -4.74 0.79 -19.67
N ALA A 62 -4.31 1.87 -20.31
CA ALA A 62 -4.46 3.23 -19.80
C ALA A 62 -5.93 3.56 -19.53
N LYS A 63 -6.80 3.30 -20.53
CA LYS A 63 -8.24 3.52 -20.37
C LYS A 63 -8.84 2.70 -19.24
N PHE A 64 -8.48 1.41 -19.10
CA PHE A 64 -8.97 0.55 -18.03
C PHE A 64 -8.61 1.12 -16.64
N PHE A 65 -7.36 1.55 -16.47
CA PHE A 65 -6.92 2.13 -15.19
C PHE A 65 -7.51 3.52 -14.93
N ASP A 66 -7.65 4.37 -15.94
CA ASP A 66 -8.33 5.66 -15.78
C ASP A 66 -9.75 5.46 -15.25
N ASP A 67 -10.54 4.60 -15.92
CA ASP A 67 -11.91 4.30 -15.50
C ASP A 67 -11.98 3.67 -14.11
N ALA A 68 -11.05 2.76 -13.79
CA ALA A 68 -11.07 2.05 -12.50
C ALA A 68 -10.63 2.93 -11.32
N PHE A 69 -9.56 3.71 -11.51
CA PHE A 69 -9.05 4.61 -10.46
C PHE A 69 -9.97 5.82 -10.26
N GLU A 70 -10.59 6.35 -11.30
CA GLU A 70 -11.61 7.40 -11.16
C GLU A 70 -12.80 6.92 -10.31
N LYS A 71 -13.33 5.73 -10.61
CA LYS A 71 -14.41 5.11 -9.82
C LYS A 71 -14.00 4.90 -8.36
N LEU A 72 -12.77 4.43 -8.12
CA LEU A 72 -12.26 4.20 -6.76
C LEU A 72 -12.06 5.53 -6.03
N GLU A 73 -11.54 6.54 -6.69
CA GLU A 73 -11.37 7.89 -6.16
C GLU A 73 -12.69 8.46 -5.64
N GLN A 74 -13.73 8.45 -6.49
CA GLN A 74 -15.05 8.98 -6.15
C GLN A 74 -15.76 8.13 -5.08
N ARG A 75 -15.64 6.83 -5.15
CA ARG A 75 -16.30 5.92 -4.22
C ARG A 75 -15.69 5.93 -2.83
N GLN A 76 -14.34 6.03 -2.72
CA GLN A 76 -13.64 5.77 -1.47
C GLN A 76 -12.52 6.78 -1.14
N MET A 77 -11.56 7.02 -2.05
CA MET A 77 -10.32 7.69 -1.68
C MET A 77 -10.53 9.13 -1.23
N LEU A 78 -11.38 9.89 -1.90
CA LEU A 78 -11.75 11.25 -1.50
C LEU A 78 -12.37 11.28 -0.09
N ARG A 79 -13.26 10.35 0.20
CA ARG A 79 -13.97 10.25 1.49
C ARG A 79 -13.03 9.82 2.60
N ILE A 80 -12.14 8.88 2.34
CA ILE A 80 -11.11 8.44 3.29
C ILE A 80 -10.21 9.62 3.66
N ARG A 81 -9.72 10.39 2.69
CA ARG A 81 -8.88 11.57 2.97
C ARG A 81 -9.62 12.64 3.76
N ALA A 82 -10.86 12.95 3.42
CA ALA A 82 -11.68 13.91 4.18
C ALA A 82 -11.91 13.44 5.62
N TRP A 83 -12.18 12.14 5.81
CA TRP A 83 -12.30 11.56 7.14
C TRP A 83 -10.97 11.62 7.91
N ALA A 84 -9.85 11.30 7.26
CA ALA A 84 -8.52 11.34 7.86
C ALA A 84 -8.14 12.76 8.29
N ASP A 85 -8.37 13.76 7.46
CA ASP A 85 -8.14 15.18 7.79
C ASP A 85 -8.93 15.64 9.00
N THR A 86 -10.12 15.11 9.20
CA THR A 86 -10.99 15.44 10.36
C THR A 86 -10.57 14.70 11.63
N ASN A 87 -10.17 13.42 11.53
CA ASN A 87 -10.03 12.54 12.68
C ASN A 87 -8.57 12.26 13.09
N LEU A 88 -7.59 12.56 12.21
CA LEU A 88 -6.16 12.32 12.46
C LEU A 88 -5.40 13.65 12.61
N ALA A 89 -5.65 14.38 13.69
CA ALA A 89 -5.18 15.75 13.88
C ALA A 89 -3.65 15.93 13.85
N ALA A 90 -2.88 14.97 14.35
CA ALA A 90 -1.41 15.05 14.42
C ALA A 90 -0.77 13.67 14.20
N PRO A 91 -0.81 13.13 12.96
CA PRO A 91 -0.22 11.84 12.69
C PRO A 91 1.30 11.87 12.87
N LYS A 92 1.87 10.77 13.37
CA LYS A 92 3.32 10.58 13.42
C LYS A 92 3.89 10.50 12.00
N PRO A 93 5.19 10.81 11.81
CA PRO A 93 5.83 10.75 10.50
C PRO A 93 5.92 9.33 9.93
N THR A 94 5.93 8.30 10.78
CA THR A 94 5.98 6.90 10.37
C THR A 94 4.61 6.26 10.38
N MET A 95 4.33 5.45 9.37
CA MET A 95 3.12 4.65 9.23
C MET A 95 3.50 3.18 9.03
N PHE A 96 2.96 2.30 9.87
CA PHE A 96 3.10 0.85 9.77
C PHE A 96 1.83 0.23 9.19
N TYR A 97 1.98 -0.59 8.15
CA TYR A 97 0.89 -1.35 7.58
C TYR A 97 1.32 -2.80 7.39
N MET A 98 1.29 -3.53 8.49
CA MET A 98 1.57 -4.96 8.50
C MET A 98 0.37 -5.73 7.95
N PHE A 99 0.62 -6.87 7.30
CA PHE A 99 -0.39 -7.66 6.55
C PHE A 99 -0.99 -6.92 5.35
N SER A 100 -0.28 -5.93 4.80
CA SER A 100 -0.80 -5.03 3.76
C SER A 100 -0.69 -5.58 2.34
N GLY A 101 0.26 -6.48 2.07
CA GLY A 101 0.73 -6.60 0.70
C GLY A 101 1.30 -5.26 0.20
N PRO A 102 1.21 -4.97 -1.10
CA PRO A 102 1.67 -3.71 -1.68
C PRO A 102 0.67 -2.54 -1.54
N ASP A 103 -0.23 -2.55 -0.56
CA ASP A 103 -1.34 -1.58 -0.45
C ASP A 103 -0.89 -0.20 0.02
N PHE A 104 -0.06 0.45 -0.77
CA PHE A 104 0.31 1.86 -0.55
C PHE A 104 -0.90 2.80 -0.73
N LEU A 105 -1.88 2.42 -1.54
CA LEU A 105 -3.01 3.27 -1.89
C LEU A 105 -3.84 3.67 -0.67
N TYR A 106 -4.27 2.70 0.14
CA TYR A 106 -4.99 2.96 1.40
C TYR A 106 -4.08 3.55 2.47
N ALA A 107 -2.81 3.10 2.54
CA ALA A 107 -1.83 3.68 3.45
C ALA A 107 -1.71 5.20 3.26
N ASN A 108 -1.55 5.65 2.01
CA ASN A 108 -1.45 7.06 1.67
C ASN A 108 -2.78 7.81 1.84
N ALA A 109 -3.92 7.17 1.54
CA ALA A 109 -5.23 7.80 1.70
C ALA A 109 -5.52 8.16 3.16
N PHE A 110 -5.17 7.29 4.13
CA PHE A 110 -5.34 7.56 5.56
C PHE A 110 -4.24 8.44 6.13
N TYR A 111 -2.99 8.26 5.71
CA TYR A 111 -1.83 8.93 6.31
C TYR A 111 -0.99 9.68 5.26
N SER A 112 -1.63 10.53 4.47
CA SER A 112 -0.96 11.30 3.40
C SER A 112 0.19 12.18 3.90
N LYS A 113 0.16 12.58 5.18
CA LYS A 113 1.19 13.41 5.83
C LYS A 113 2.37 12.59 6.38
N ALA A 114 2.33 11.25 6.32
CA ALA A 114 3.48 10.44 6.69
C ALA A 114 4.63 10.67 5.71
N SER A 115 5.84 10.70 6.24
CA SER A 115 7.09 10.76 5.46
C SER A 115 7.71 9.38 5.27
N THR A 116 7.35 8.41 6.11
CA THR A 116 7.87 7.04 6.07
C THR A 116 6.73 6.03 6.14
N TYR A 117 6.67 5.13 5.18
CA TYR A 117 5.71 4.03 5.12
C TYR A 117 6.45 2.71 5.23
N VAL A 118 6.01 1.83 6.10
CA VAL A 118 6.54 0.46 6.24
C VAL A 118 5.41 -0.52 6.00
N LEU A 119 5.45 -1.17 4.86
CA LEU A 119 4.51 -2.20 4.43
C LEU A 119 5.17 -3.58 4.52
N SER A 120 4.39 -4.61 4.81
CA SER A 120 4.91 -5.98 4.84
C SER A 120 3.85 -7.03 4.55
N ALA A 121 4.30 -8.13 3.95
CA ALA A 121 3.52 -9.34 3.73
C ALA A 121 4.44 -10.51 3.34
N LEU A 122 3.85 -11.66 2.97
CA LEU A 122 4.61 -12.84 2.52
C LEU A 122 5.03 -12.79 1.05
N GLU A 123 4.39 -11.93 0.26
CA GLU A 123 4.63 -11.83 -1.17
C GLU A 123 6.04 -11.30 -1.43
N PRO A 124 6.78 -11.90 -2.40
CA PRO A 124 8.12 -11.44 -2.73
C PRO A 124 8.10 -10.04 -3.33
N VAL A 125 9.17 -9.30 -3.13
CA VAL A 125 9.35 -7.97 -3.76
C VAL A 125 9.21 -8.05 -5.27
N GLY A 126 9.85 -9.06 -5.88
CA GLY A 126 9.87 -9.21 -7.32
C GLY A 126 10.75 -8.19 -8.03
N SER A 127 10.48 -8.00 -9.32
CA SER A 127 11.27 -7.10 -10.17
C SER A 127 10.45 -6.55 -11.34
N VAL A 128 10.88 -5.39 -11.83
CA VAL A 128 10.43 -4.81 -13.09
C VAL A 128 11.66 -4.69 -13.98
N PRO A 129 11.75 -5.46 -15.07
CA PRO A 129 12.86 -5.38 -16.02
C PRO A 129 12.76 -4.11 -16.86
N ASP A 130 13.79 -3.87 -17.69
CA ASP A 130 13.70 -2.85 -18.74
C ASP A 130 12.62 -3.23 -19.75
N LEU A 131 11.50 -2.51 -19.69
CA LEU A 131 10.31 -2.78 -20.50
C LEU A 131 10.57 -2.61 -22.00
N THR A 132 11.56 -1.80 -22.39
CA THR A 132 11.93 -1.58 -23.80
C THR A 132 12.58 -2.81 -24.43
N ARG A 133 13.08 -3.73 -23.60
CA ARG A 133 13.75 -4.97 -24.02
C ARG A 133 12.85 -6.20 -23.98
N LEU A 134 11.58 -6.02 -23.64
CA LEU A 134 10.65 -7.14 -23.61
C LEU A 134 10.43 -7.70 -25.03
N PRO A 135 10.32 -9.04 -25.18
CA PRO A 135 10.05 -9.65 -26.47
C PRO A 135 8.67 -9.20 -27.01
N ARG A 136 8.47 -9.41 -28.31
CA ARG A 136 7.20 -9.05 -28.99
C ARG A 136 6.00 -9.66 -28.23
N GLY A 137 5.03 -8.82 -27.90
CA GLY A 137 3.87 -9.21 -27.09
C GLY A 137 4.13 -9.28 -25.57
N GLY A 138 5.38 -9.17 -25.12
CA GLY A 138 5.74 -9.20 -23.70
C GLY A 138 5.15 -8.04 -22.91
N ILE A 139 5.08 -6.85 -23.51
CA ILE A 139 4.43 -5.67 -22.90
C ILE A 139 2.95 -5.92 -22.68
N ALA A 140 2.23 -6.39 -23.71
CA ALA A 140 0.79 -6.65 -23.58
C ALA A 140 0.49 -7.69 -22.49
N SER A 141 1.30 -8.74 -22.39
CA SER A 141 1.18 -9.75 -21.34
C SER A 141 1.49 -9.16 -19.94
N ALA A 142 2.54 -8.34 -19.83
CA ALA A 142 2.93 -7.70 -18.60
C ALA A 142 1.83 -6.76 -18.07
N LEU A 143 1.28 -5.90 -18.92
CA LEU A 143 0.19 -4.98 -18.59
C LEU A 143 -1.07 -5.74 -18.16
N TYR A 144 -1.44 -6.80 -18.88
CA TYR A 144 -2.57 -7.64 -18.52
C TYR A 144 -2.41 -8.31 -17.15
N ASN A 145 -1.20 -8.80 -16.80
CA ASN A 145 -0.94 -9.39 -15.51
C ASN A 145 -1.05 -8.35 -14.37
N VAL A 146 -0.59 -7.11 -14.61
CA VAL A 146 -0.75 -6.01 -13.65
C VAL A 146 -2.22 -5.67 -13.45
N GLU A 147 -3.03 -5.58 -14.51
CA GLU A 147 -4.49 -5.35 -14.42
C GLU A 147 -5.17 -6.42 -13.57
N ARG A 148 -4.89 -7.69 -13.85
CA ARG A 148 -5.46 -8.83 -13.10
C ARG A 148 -5.10 -8.79 -11.63
N SER A 149 -3.83 -8.53 -11.32
CA SER A 149 -3.34 -8.45 -9.94
C SER A 149 -3.99 -7.35 -9.12
N LEU A 150 -4.48 -6.30 -9.76
CA LEU A 150 -5.17 -5.19 -9.13
C LEU A 150 -6.70 -5.34 -9.10
N GLY A 151 -7.26 -6.30 -9.81
CA GLY A 151 -8.71 -6.45 -9.98
C GLY A 151 -9.47 -6.50 -8.66
N SER A 152 -8.97 -7.24 -7.67
CA SER A 152 -9.63 -7.37 -6.36
C SER A 152 -9.61 -6.07 -5.56
N ILE A 153 -8.46 -5.40 -5.44
CA ILE A 153 -8.38 -4.17 -4.63
C ILE A 153 -9.13 -3.00 -5.29
N LEU A 154 -9.13 -2.92 -6.62
CA LEU A 154 -9.88 -1.89 -7.34
C LEU A 154 -11.40 -2.10 -7.24
N SER A 155 -11.84 -3.36 -7.19
CA SER A 155 -13.26 -3.72 -7.09
C SER A 155 -13.79 -3.69 -5.67
N PHE A 156 -12.98 -4.17 -4.72
CA PHE A 156 -13.35 -4.33 -3.31
C PHE A 156 -12.66 -3.29 -2.43
N SER A 157 -11.73 -3.68 -1.60
CA SER A 157 -10.81 -2.80 -0.86
C SER A 157 -9.62 -3.57 -0.32
N PHE A 158 -9.41 -4.81 -0.78
CA PHE A 158 -8.35 -5.70 -0.30
C PHE A 158 -7.84 -6.57 -1.45
N PHE A 159 -6.63 -7.10 -1.29
CA PHE A 159 -6.07 -8.08 -2.20
C PHE A 159 -6.57 -9.49 -1.91
N ILE A 160 -6.84 -10.24 -2.96
CA ILE A 160 -6.93 -11.70 -2.89
C ILE A 160 -5.51 -12.21 -3.18
N THR A 161 -4.74 -12.38 -2.12
CA THR A 161 -3.29 -12.67 -2.15
C THR A 161 -2.93 -13.85 -3.06
N LYS A 162 -3.75 -14.91 -3.06
CA LYS A 162 -3.53 -16.10 -3.89
C LYS A 162 -3.61 -15.76 -5.39
N GLU A 163 -4.57 -14.96 -5.79
CA GLU A 163 -4.75 -14.53 -7.18
C GLU A 163 -3.59 -13.62 -7.60
N MET A 164 -3.30 -12.59 -6.82
CA MET A 164 -2.18 -11.68 -7.06
C MET A 164 -0.85 -12.43 -7.21
N LYS A 165 -0.57 -13.38 -6.32
CA LYS A 165 0.65 -14.19 -6.38
C LYS A 165 0.72 -15.01 -7.66
N THR A 166 -0.37 -15.63 -8.10
CA THR A 166 -0.43 -16.44 -9.32
C THR A 166 -0.19 -15.56 -10.57
N ASP A 167 -0.83 -14.41 -10.63
CA ASP A 167 -0.75 -13.52 -11.79
C ASP A 167 0.65 -12.89 -11.97
N LEU A 168 1.38 -12.65 -10.86
CA LEU A 168 2.71 -12.04 -10.88
C LEU A 168 3.88 -13.05 -10.82
N GLN A 169 3.63 -14.34 -10.66
CA GLN A 169 4.69 -15.36 -10.70
C GLN A 169 5.04 -15.83 -12.11
N ALA A 170 4.09 -15.83 -13.03
CA ALA A 170 4.23 -16.42 -14.37
C ALA A 170 4.76 -15.47 -15.44
N GLY A 171 5.08 -14.21 -15.11
CA GLY A 171 5.40 -13.16 -16.07
C GLY A 171 6.81 -12.63 -15.99
N GLN A 172 7.16 -11.80 -16.96
CA GLN A 172 8.43 -11.05 -17.00
C GLN A 172 8.50 -9.95 -15.93
N ILE A 173 7.33 -9.48 -15.44
CA ILE A 173 7.15 -8.60 -14.31
C ILE A 173 6.68 -9.46 -13.15
N SER A 174 7.32 -9.36 -12.00
CA SER A 174 7.04 -10.26 -10.88
C SER A 174 6.96 -9.55 -9.54
N GLY A 175 6.23 -10.16 -8.60
CA GLY A 175 6.13 -9.72 -7.21
C GLY A 175 5.34 -8.43 -7.00
N THR A 176 5.56 -7.78 -5.88
CA THR A 176 4.80 -6.61 -5.42
C THR A 176 5.28 -5.28 -5.99
N LEU A 177 6.53 -5.20 -6.48
CA LEU A 177 7.14 -3.96 -6.95
C LEU A 177 6.35 -3.26 -8.07
N PRO A 178 5.85 -3.97 -9.12
CA PRO A 178 5.05 -3.33 -10.16
C PRO A 178 3.75 -2.73 -9.62
N ILE A 179 3.15 -3.34 -8.60
CA ILE A 179 1.93 -2.83 -7.96
C ILE A 179 2.22 -1.57 -7.16
N LEU A 180 3.34 -1.54 -6.43
CA LEU A 180 3.80 -0.33 -5.73
C LEU A 180 4.04 0.82 -6.70
N TYR A 181 4.61 0.55 -7.88
CA TYR A 181 4.79 1.55 -8.93
C TYR A 181 3.45 2.15 -9.39
N VAL A 182 2.47 1.29 -9.68
CA VAL A 182 1.13 1.73 -10.09
C VAL A 182 0.50 2.61 -9.00
N PHE A 183 0.55 2.18 -7.76
CA PHE A 183 -0.08 2.93 -6.66
C PHE A 183 0.61 4.25 -6.37
N LEU A 184 1.95 4.30 -6.42
CA LEU A 184 2.69 5.55 -6.29
C LEU A 184 2.30 6.54 -7.40
N ALA A 185 2.36 6.10 -8.68
CA ALA A 185 2.02 6.94 -9.81
C ALA A 185 0.56 7.42 -9.76
N ARG A 186 -0.40 6.52 -9.51
CA ARG A 186 -1.84 6.85 -9.39
C ARG A 186 -2.19 7.66 -8.14
N SER A 187 -1.31 7.70 -7.14
CA SER A 187 -1.42 8.62 -6.00
C SER A 187 -0.77 9.98 -6.27
N GLY A 188 -0.35 10.26 -7.50
CA GLY A 188 0.30 11.54 -7.86
C GLY A 188 1.73 11.70 -7.34
N MET A 189 2.40 10.59 -7.01
CA MET A 189 3.77 10.60 -6.51
C MET A 189 4.78 10.47 -7.66
N THR A 190 5.92 11.12 -7.52
CA THR A 190 7.08 10.99 -8.41
C THR A 190 8.10 10.06 -7.78
N VAL A 191 8.39 8.94 -8.42
CA VAL A 191 9.38 7.95 -7.93
C VAL A 191 10.78 8.46 -8.23
N LYS A 192 11.60 8.65 -7.18
CA LYS A 192 12.97 9.17 -7.30
C LYS A 192 14.01 8.06 -7.44
N SER A 193 13.89 7.03 -6.59
CA SER A 193 14.81 5.90 -6.62
C SER A 193 14.18 4.65 -6.03
N VAL A 194 14.68 3.50 -6.46
CA VAL A 194 14.29 2.17 -5.97
C VAL A 194 15.56 1.39 -5.69
N SER A 195 15.70 0.90 -4.47
CA SER A 195 16.89 0.16 -4.03
C SER A 195 16.47 -1.11 -3.30
N PRO A 196 17.02 -2.27 -3.66
CA PRO A 196 16.89 -3.45 -2.81
C PRO A 196 17.41 -3.16 -1.41
N ILE A 197 16.75 -3.72 -0.40
CA ILE A 197 17.15 -3.62 0.99
C ILE A 197 17.04 -5.00 1.62
N SER A 198 17.93 -5.31 2.55
CA SER A 198 17.87 -6.50 3.38
C SER A 198 18.06 -6.13 4.84
N LEU A 199 17.42 -6.86 5.75
CA LEU A 199 17.61 -6.68 7.19
C LEU A 199 18.30 -7.93 7.73
N ASP A 200 19.29 -7.75 8.59
CA ASP A 200 19.83 -8.86 9.38
C ASP A 200 18.90 -9.19 10.58
N ASP A 201 19.31 -10.14 11.42
CA ASP A 201 18.56 -10.55 12.61
C ASP A 201 18.53 -9.49 13.72
N GLN A 202 19.38 -8.46 13.65
CA GLN A 202 19.39 -7.31 14.56
C GLN A 202 18.58 -6.12 14.04
N GLY A 203 18.08 -6.19 12.80
CA GLY A 203 17.33 -5.12 12.14
C GLY A 203 18.21 -4.06 11.51
N ALA A 204 19.50 -4.31 11.36
CA ALA A 204 20.36 -3.44 10.57
C ALA A 204 20.04 -3.58 9.08
N ALA A 205 19.99 -2.44 8.38
CA ALA A 205 19.59 -2.37 6.99
C ALA A 205 20.80 -2.33 6.06
N TYR A 206 20.82 -3.21 5.07
CA TYR A 206 21.87 -3.33 4.05
C TYR A 206 21.27 -3.02 2.68
N PHE A 207 21.96 -2.24 1.88
CA PHE A 207 21.50 -1.81 0.57
C PHE A 207 22.28 -2.49 -0.57
N ALA A 208 21.56 -2.78 -1.66
CA ALA A 208 22.10 -3.33 -2.90
C ALA A 208 22.85 -4.66 -2.75
N SER A 209 24.18 -4.66 -2.89
CA SER A 209 25.02 -5.86 -2.92
C SER A 209 25.59 -6.24 -1.56
N GLU A 210 25.28 -5.51 -0.51
CA GLU A 210 25.78 -5.82 0.84
C GLU A 210 25.16 -7.14 1.34
N ASN A 211 25.96 -7.97 1.97
CA ASN A 211 25.51 -9.28 2.42
C ASN A 211 24.93 -9.20 3.84
N ALA A 212 23.62 -9.25 3.94
CA ALA A 212 22.91 -9.28 5.23
C ALA A 212 22.80 -10.69 5.85
N GLY A 213 23.43 -11.72 5.24
CA GLY A 213 23.38 -13.10 5.70
C GLY A 213 22.25 -13.93 5.10
N THR A 214 22.25 -15.24 5.43
CA THR A 214 21.34 -16.23 4.83
C THR A 214 19.89 -16.11 5.28
N ASN A 215 19.65 -15.57 6.48
CA ASN A 215 18.32 -15.37 7.09
C ASN A 215 17.80 -13.95 6.95
N ALA A 216 18.38 -13.15 6.04
CA ALA A 216 18.01 -11.76 5.85
C ALA A 216 16.56 -11.60 5.36
N VAL A 217 15.83 -10.68 5.98
CA VAL A 217 14.53 -10.24 5.46
C VAL A 217 14.75 -9.37 4.25
N ARG A 218 14.20 -9.77 3.11
CA ARG A 218 14.35 -9.05 1.85
C ARG A 218 13.24 -8.03 1.67
N GLY A 219 13.59 -6.88 1.14
CA GLY A 219 12.66 -5.79 0.89
C GLY A 219 13.11 -4.88 -0.26
N VAL A 220 12.38 -3.80 -0.40
CA VAL A 220 12.70 -2.69 -1.28
C VAL A 220 12.48 -1.37 -0.55
N ARG A 221 13.40 -0.41 -0.75
CA ARG A 221 13.23 0.98 -0.38
C ARG A 221 12.91 1.78 -1.64
N ILE A 222 11.82 2.51 -1.62
CA ILE A 222 11.42 3.42 -2.69
C ILE A 222 11.41 4.84 -2.11
N MET A 223 12.22 5.72 -2.70
CA MET A 223 12.17 7.14 -2.41
C MET A 223 11.28 7.82 -3.45
N PHE A 224 10.40 8.67 -3.01
CA PHE A 224 9.44 9.37 -3.87
C PHE A 224 9.12 10.75 -3.30
N ALA A 225 8.51 11.60 -4.12
CA ALA A 225 8.02 12.90 -3.70
C ALA A 225 6.54 13.05 -4.03
N GLY A 226 5.79 13.70 -3.15
CA GLY A 226 4.44 14.14 -3.42
C GLY A 226 4.39 15.40 -4.27
N GLY A 227 3.18 15.88 -4.59
CA GLY A 227 2.98 17.14 -5.31
C GLY A 227 3.49 18.39 -4.57
N ASP A 228 3.71 18.28 -3.25
CA ASP A 228 4.32 19.29 -2.39
C ASP A 228 5.86 19.31 -2.47
N GLY A 229 6.46 18.40 -3.25
CA GLY A 229 7.92 18.26 -3.40
C GLY A 229 8.62 17.62 -2.20
N GLN A 230 7.91 17.28 -1.12
CA GLN A 230 8.53 16.66 0.05
C GLN A 230 8.95 15.22 -0.26
N GLU A 231 10.20 14.89 0.08
CA GLU A 231 10.70 13.52 -0.05
C GLU A 231 10.10 12.61 1.03
N LYS A 232 9.69 11.43 0.57
CA LYS A 232 9.10 10.38 1.39
C LYS A 232 9.77 9.05 1.07
N THR A 233 9.69 8.13 2.02
CA THR A 233 10.26 6.79 1.88
C THR A 233 9.19 5.73 2.10
N LEU A 234 9.13 4.77 1.18
CA LEU A 234 8.35 3.55 1.31
C LEU A 234 9.31 2.37 1.44
N TYR A 235 9.16 1.62 2.51
CA TYR A 235 9.75 0.29 2.68
C TYR A 235 8.67 -0.77 2.48
N TYR A 236 8.96 -1.75 1.67
CA TYR A 236 8.19 -2.99 1.60
C TYR A 236 9.09 -4.16 1.92
N PHE A 237 8.67 -5.03 2.84
CA PHE A 237 9.40 -6.22 3.25
C PHE A 237 8.58 -7.49 3.03
N SER A 238 9.20 -8.49 2.39
CA SER A 238 8.67 -9.84 2.32
C SER A 238 9.08 -10.59 3.59
N THR A 239 8.13 -10.80 4.52
CA THR A 239 8.46 -11.37 5.84
C THR A 239 7.27 -12.12 6.44
N ASP A 240 7.56 -13.20 7.16
CA ASP A 240 6.59 -13.91 7.98
C ASP A 240 6.38 -13.16 9.30
N LEU A 241 5.15 -12.72 9.54
CA LEU A 241 4.74 -11.98 10.74
C LEU A 241 4.28 -12.89 11.88
N SER A 242 4.34 -14.22 11.73
CA SER A 242 4.09 -15.14 12.84
C SER A 242 5.15 -14.98 13.94
N ASN A 243 4.86 -15.44 15.15
CA ASN A 243 5.82 -15.39 16.26
C ASN A 243 7.15 -16.08 15.93
N SER A 244 7.12 -17.18 15.18
CA SER A 244 8.34 -17.86 14.72
C SER A 244 9.10 -17.03 13.68
N GLY A 245 8.40 -16.46 12.70
CA GLY A 245 9.00 -15.64 11.66
C GLY A 245 9.66 -14.37 12.20
N VAL A 246 8.93 -13.60 13.04
CA VAL A 246 9.50 -12.35 13.58
C VAL A 246 10.61 -12.56 14.62
N LYS A 247 10.64 -13.72 15.30
CA LYS A 247 11.77 -14.07 16.18
C LYS A 247 13.05 -14.38 15.40
N ALA A 248 12.91 -14.96 14.22
CA ALA A 248 14.03 -15.32 13.36
C ALA A 248 14.52 -14.14 12.51
N SER A 249 13.81 -13.01 12.51
CA SER A 249 14.08 -11.86 11.67
C SER A 249 14.31 -10.58 12.48
N GLY A 250 15.04 -9.62 11.93
CA GLY A 250 15.22 -8.29 12.52
C GLY A 250 14.11 -7.30 12.16
N PHE A 251 13.03 -7.72 11.50
CA PHE A 251 12.01 -6.82 10.98
C PHE A 251 11.39 -5.92 12.04
N LEU A 252 10.91 -6.48 13.16
CA LEU A 252 10.33 -5.67 14.23
C LEU A 252 11.35 -4.79 14.94
N LYS A 253 12.63 -5.21 15.01
CA LYS A 253 13.71 -4.38 15.52
C LYS A 253 13.95 -3.16 14.62
N PHE A 254 13.97 -3.36 13.31
CA PHE A 254 14.00 -2.26 12.34
C PHE A 254 12.80 -1.33 12.50
N CYS A 255 11.58 -1.85 12.57
CA CYS A 255 10.39 -1.04 12.79
C CYS A 255 10.47 -0.23 14.10
N ALA A 256 11.05 -0.79 15.16
CA ALA A 256 11.23 -0.10 16.45
C ALA A 256 12.14 1.13 16.34
N THR A 257 13.11 1.15 15.42
CA THR A 257 13.96 2.34 15.18
C THR A 257 13.19 3.50 14.55
N LEU A 258 12.04 3.22 13.92
CA LEU A 258 11.18 4.19 13.27
C LEU A 258 9.96 4.58 14.14
N ALA A 259 9.80 3.99 15.31
CA ALA A 259 8.70 4.23 16.25
C ALA A 259 8.92 5.52 17.08
N PRO A 260 7.83 6.10 17.64
CA PRO A 260 6.44 5.70 17.49
C PRO A 260 5.86 6.09 16.13
N GLY A 261 4.98 5.24 15.60
CA GLY A 261 4.30 5.47 14.32
C GLY A 261 2.78 5.50 14.44
N ASN A 262 2.11 5.46 13.32
CA ASN A 262 0.68 5.15 13.19
C ASN A 262 0.53 3.77 12.58
N SER A 263 -0.59 3.10 12.77
CA SER A 263 -0.82 1.79 12.19
C SER A 263 -2.15 1.70 11.46
N LEU A 264 -2.14 1.00 10.32
CA LEU A 264 -3.33 0.57 9.60
C LEU A 264 -3.37 -0.95 9.59
N ILE A 265 -4.52 -1.54 9.92
CA ILE A 265 -4.77 -2.98 9.89
C ILE A 265 -6.10 -3.20 9.19
N LYS A 266 -6.07 -3.74 7.99
CA LYS A 266 -7.24 -3.90 7.15
C LYS A 266 -7.22 -5.27 6.50
N SER A 267 -8.31 -6.02 6.58
CA SER A 267 -8.44 -7.35 5.96
C SER A 267 -7.29 -8.30 6.35
N ALA A 268 -6.91 -8.32 7.63
CA ALA A 268 -5.75 -9.03 8.15
C ALA A 268 -6.04 -10.52 8.45
N SER A 269 -7.05 -11.11 7.82
CA SER A 269 -7.44 -12.53 7.96
C SER A 269 -7.62 -12.97 9.43
N TYR A 270 -7.96 -12.04 10.32
CA TYR A 270 -8.07 -12.26 11.77
C TYR A 270 -6.82 -12.91 12.38
N LEU A 271 -5.64 -12.75 11.76
CA LEU A 271 -4.38 -13.34 12.23
C LEU A 271 -4.01 -12.82 13.61
N LEU A 272 -4.27 -11.55 13.89
CA LEU A 272 -4.00 -10.94 15.19
C LEU A 272 -4.90 -11.44 16.32
N HIS A 273 -5.94 -12.25 16.01
CA HIS A 273 -6.73 -12.99 17.01
C HIS A 273 -6.05 -14.27 17.47
N SER A 274 -5.07 -14.77 16.70
CA SER A 274 -4.37 -16.01 17.02
C SER A 274 -3.20 -15.80 18.00
N GLY A 275 -2.95 -16.80 18.85
CA GLY A 275 -1.76 -16.85 19.70
C GLY A 275 -0.45 -16.89 18.93
N ASN A 276 -0.48 -17.25 17.64
CA ASN A 276 0.71 -17.29 16.77
C ASN A 276 1.18 -15.91 16.29
N PHE A 277 0.45 -14.83 16.57
CA PHE A 277 0.76 -13.46 16.14
C PHE A 277 0.82 -12.47 17.32
N THR A 278 1.11 -12.96 18.51
CA THR A 278 1.18 -12.13 19.73
C THR A 278 2.31 -11.09 19.62
N THR A 279 3.46 -11.48 19.10
CA THR A 279 4.64 -10.59 19.05
C THR A 279 4.38 -9.36 18.18
N VAL A 280 3.80 -9.54 16.99
CA VAL A 280 3.46 -8.40 16.12
C VAL A 280 2.29 -7.59 16.67
N ARG A 281 1.30 -8.24 17.29
CA ARG A 281 0.20 -7.54 17.97
C ARG A 281 0.72 -6.63 19.08
N ASP A 282 1.59 -7.16 19.95
CA ASP A 282 2.17 -6.41 21.05
C ASP A 282 3.08 -5.28 20.54
N PHE A 283 3.82 -5.51 19.44
CA PHE A 283 4.58 -4.45 18.79
C PHE A 283 3.67 -3.30 18.36
N LEU A 284 2.58 -3.57 17.65
CA LEU A 284 1.63 -2.56 17.19
C LEU A 284 1.01 -1.80 18.37
N LEU A 285 0.56 -2.53 19.41
CA LEU A 285 0.00 -1.92 20.62
C LEU A 285 1.02 -1.08 21.42
N ASN A 286 2.32 -1.36 21.34
CA ASN A 286 3.33 -0.62 22.09
C ASN A 286 3.98 0.52 21.30
N ASN A 287 3.98 0.45 19.96
CA ASN A 287 4.70 1.38 19.10
C ASN A 287 3.81 2.26 18.23
N SER A 288 2.48 2.18 18.37
CA SER A 288 1.56 3.04 17.61
C SER A 288 0.99 4.16 18.47
N ALA A 289 0.96 5.37 17.92
CA ALA A 289 0.22 6.50 18.48
C ALA A 289 -1.27 6.42 18.13
N THR A 290 -1.58 5.96 16.90
CA THR A 290 -2.94 5.64 16.45
C THR A 290 -2.96 4.30 15.75
N ILE A 291 -4.07 3.57 15.87
CA ILE A 291 -4.35 2.36 15.12
C ILE A 291 -5.71 2.53 14.46
N ILE A 292 -5.75 2.41 13.13
CA ILE A 292 -6.97 2.30 12.35
C ILE A 292 -7.12 0.84 11.94
N GLN A 293 -8.28 0.25 12.18
CA GLN A 293 -8.53 -1.13 11.80
C GLN A 293 -9.99 -1.40 11.44
N ASP A 294 -10.22 -2.47 10.67
CA ASP A 294 -11.51 -3.16 10.61
C ASP A 294 -11.60 -4.25 11.69
N ASP A 295 -12.68 -4.99 11.75
CA ASP A 295 -12.89 -6.06 12.73
C ASP A 295 -11.93 -7.25 12.61
N SER A 296 -11.19 -7.36 11.50
CA SER A 296 -10.16 -8.39 11.29
C SER A 296 -8.83 -8.08 12.00
N GLY A 297 -8.68 -6.87 12.56
CA GLY A 297 -7.48 -6.39 13.22
C GLY A 297 -7.27 -6.97 14.64
N ILE A 298 -6.77 -6.15 15.55
CA ILE A 298 -6.49 -6.53 16.94
C ILE A 298 -7.82 -6.67 17.71
N PRO A 299 -8.08 -7.80 18.39
CA PRO A 299 -9.27 -7.95 19.21
C PRO A 299 -9.40 -6.89 20.30
N LEU A 300 -10.63 -6.44 20.54
CA LEU A 300 -10.91 -5.35 21.48
C LEU A 300 -10.36 -5.59 22.88
N GLY A 301 -10.35 -6.84 23.33
CA GLY A 301 -9.87 -7.21 24.68
C GLY A 301 -8.38 -6.92 24.92
N TYR A 302 -7.59 -6.65 23.90
CA TYR A 302 -6.17 -6.26 24.05
C TYR A 302 -5.95 -4.75 24.22
N TYR A 303 -6.99 -3.94 24.01
CA TYR A 303 -6.91 -2.50 24.20
C TYR A 303 -7.19 -2.13 25.68
N SER A 304 -6.16 -1.73 26.42
CA SER A 304 -6.33 -1.21 27.77
C SER A 304 -6.99 0.17 27.73
N THR A 305 -8.07 0.36 28.47
CA THR A 305 -8.77 1.66 28.59
C THR A 305 -7.92 2.75 29.26
N ARG A 306 -6.86 2.36 29.99
CA ARG A 306 -5.87 3.31 30.55
C ARG A 306 -4.90 3.84 29.51
N LYS A 307 -4.68 3.11 28.41
CA LYS A 307 -3.72 3.45 27.35
C LYS A 307 -4.37 3.88 26.05
N TRP A 308 -5.65 3.57 25.83
CA TRP A 308 -6.30 3.76 24.56
C TRP A 308 -7.70 4.38 24.69
N ARG A 309 -7.98 5.40 23.88
CA ARG A 309 -9.32 5.88 23.61
C ARG A 309 -9.79 5.33 22.27
N LEU A 310 -11.02 4.81 22.22
CA LEU A 310 -11.58 4.06 21.10
C LEU A 310 -12.74 4.82 20.48
N PHE A 311 -12.68 5.01 19.16
CA PHE A 311 -13.69 5.73 18.38
C PHE A 311 -14.19 4.78 17.28
N PRO A 312 -15.39 4.19 17.41
CA PRO A 312 -16.00 3.34 16.40
C PRO A 312 -16.72 4.17 15.33
N PHE A 313 -16.56 3.76 14.06
CA PHE A 313 -17.24 4.35 12.90
C PHE A 313 -17.87 3.25 12.05
N GLY A 314 -19.07 3.51 11.50
CA GLY A 314 -19.79 2.57 10.67
C GLY A 314 -20.59 1.53 11.45
N ARG A 315 -20.63 0.28 11.00
CA ARG A 315 -21.49 -0.75 11.56
C ARG A 315 -20.77 -2.09 11.66
N TYR A 316 -20.71 -2.70 12.82
CA TYR A 316 -20.22 -4.06 12.99
C TYR A 316 -21.36 -5.06 12.80
N LEU A 317 -21.25 -5.91 11.77
CA LEU A 317 -22.19 -6.98 11.43
C LEU A 317 -21.66 -8.37 11.81
N GLY A 318 -20.55 -8.43 12.48
CA GLY A 318 -19.79 -9.65 12.72
C GLY A 318 -18.74 -9.91 11.64
N PRO A 319 -17.91 -10.94 11.83
CA PRO A 319 -16.90 -11.35 10.87
C PRO A 319 -17.55 -11.80 9.55
N ILE A 320 -16.73 -11.94 8.50
CA ILE A 320 -17.19 -12.56 7.25
C ILE A 320 -17.40 -14.06 7.44
N ASP A 321 -18.15 -14.69 6.53
CA ASP A 321 -18.58 -16.08 6.66
C ASP A 321 -17.43 -17.10 6.71
N GLU A 322 -16.26 -16.72 6.16
CA GLU A 322 -15.05 -17.52 6.21
C GLU A 322 -14.43 -17.59 7.63
N PHE A 323 -14.81 -16.70 8.54
CA PHE A 323 -14.28 -16.62 9.90
C PHE A 323 -15.39 -16.55 10.99
N PRO A 324 -16.41 -17.41 11.00
CA PRO A 324 -17.60 -17.28 11.86
C PRO A 324 -17.25 -17.28 13.36
N GLY A 325 -16.17 -17.97 13.75
CA GLY A 325 -15.71 -18.05 15.14
C GLY A 325 -14.96 -16.80 15.64
N ARG A 326 -14.89 -15.72 14.84
CA ARG A 326 -14.18 -14.47 15.20
C ARG A 326 -15.11 -13.36 15.66
N TYR A 327 -16.36 -13.65 15.95
CA TYR A 327 -17.31 -12.69 16.50
C TYR A 327 -16.83 -12.16 17.87
N GLN A 328 -17.02 -10.87 18.11
CA GLN A 328 -16.61 -10.20 19.34
C GLN A 328 -17.80 -9.44 19.94
N ASP A 329 -18.37 -9.93 21.06
CA ASP A 329 -19.46 -9.25 21.77
C ASP A 329 -19.08 -7.83 22.24
N SER A 330 -17.85 -7.67 22.71
CA SER A 330 -17.34 -6.36 23.12
C SER A 330 -17.25 -5.37 21.97
N TYR A 331 -16.87 -5.84 20.77
CA TYR A 331 -16.84 -5.03 19.56
C TYR A 331 -18.26 -4.63 19.14
N ALA A 332 -19.20 -5.57 19.15
CA ALA A 332 -20.61 -5.32 18.89
C ALA A 332 -21.21 -4.29 19.89
N ALA A 333 -20.88 -4.41 21.16
CA ALA A 333 -21.31 -3.44 22.18
C ALA A 333 -20.73 -2.05 21.96
N LEU A 334 -19.44 -1.95 21.59
CA LEU A 334 -18.78 -0.67 21.29
C LEU A 334 -19.45 0.01 20.08
N PHE A 335 -19.74 -0.75 19.02
CA PHE A 335 -20.31 -0.23 17.77
C PHE A 335 -21.80 0.17 17.84
N ARG A 336 -22.49 -0.08 18.96
CA ARG A 336 -23.85 0.50 19.19
C ARG A 336 -23.85 2.02 19.24
N ARG A 337 -22.71 2.64 19.55
CA ARG A 337 -22.49 4.09 19.60
C ARG A 337 -21.57 4.61 18.52
N ALA A 338 -21.37 3.84 17.43
CA ALA A 338 -20.50 4.23 16.34
C ALA A 338 -21.04 5.46 15.61
N GLN A 339 -20.11 6.32 15.20
CA GLN A 339 -20.40 7.44 14.31
C GLN A 339 -20.64 6.92 12.89
N PRO A 340 -21.42 7.62 12.06
CA PRO A 340 -21.59 7.24 10.67
C PRO A 340 -20.27 7.33 9.90
N ILE A 341 -20.13 6.47 8.87
CA ILE A 341 -19.02 6.49 7.92
C ILE A 341 -19.63 6.41 6.51
N ASP A 342 -19.06 7.15 5.57
CA ASP A 342 -19.57 7.26 4.20
C ASP A 342 -18.69 6.58 3.15
N PHE A 343 -17.70 5.80 3.60
CA PHE A 343 -16.84 4.93 2.79
C PHE A 343 -16.75 3.54 3.41
N GLY A 344 -16.24 2.59 2.63
CA GLY A 344 -16.02 1.23 3.10
C GLY A 344 -14.55 0.84 3.17
N ILE A 345 -14.19 0.02 4.15
CA ILE A 345 -12.85 -0.56 4.28
C ILE A 345 -12.93 -2.03 4.70
N GLY A 346 -11.86 -2.75 4.49
CA GLY A 346 -11.72 -4.11 4.95
C GLY A 346 -12.57 -5.10 4.15
N TYR A 347 -12.87 -6.23 4.76
CA TYR A 347 -13.68 -7.27 4.11
C TYR A 347 -15.12 -6.81 3.84
N ARG A 348 -15.68 -5.98 4.72
CA ARG A 348 -17.02 -5.38 4.54
C ARG A 348 -16.90 -3.99 3.91
N TRP A 349 -16.39 -3.95 2.69
CA TRP A 349 -16.05 -2.71 1.96
C TRP A 349 -17.26 -1.89 1.49
N ARG A 350 -18.46 -2.44 1.56
CA ARG A 350 -19.68 -1.67 1.21
C ARG A 350 -20.05 -0.74 2.35
N THR A 351 -20.27 0.52 2.06
CA THR A 351 -20.53 1.58 3.04
C THR A 351 -21.55 1.22 4.12
N PRO A 352 -22.72 0.60 3.83
CA PRO A 352 -23.69 0.29 4.89
C PRO A 352 -23.24 -0.83 5.83
N GLU A 353 -22.20 -1.60 5.46
CA GLU A 353 -21.76 -2.79 6.17
C GLU A 353 -20.37 -2.61 6.82
N SER A 354 -19.70 -1.53 6.46
CA SER A 354 -18.31 -1.31 6.86
C SER A 354 -18.17 -0.88 8.31
N ASN A 355 -17.10 -1.32 8.93
CA ASN A 355 -16.70 -0.93 10.27
C ASN A 355 -15.26 -0.43 10.26
N LEU A 356 -15.01 0.62 11.04
CA LEU A 356 -13.68 1.17 11.27
C LEU A 356 -13.56 1.54 12.75
N LEU A 357 -12.51 1.05 13.39
CA LEU A 357 -12.13 1.46 14.75
C LEU A 357 -10.87 2.32 14.67
N LEU A 358 -10.98 3.57 15.10
CA LEU A 358 -9.84 4.43 15.38
C LEU A 358 -9.49 4.30 16.88
N SER A 359 -8.29 3.86 17.17
CA SER A 359 -7.74 3.77 18.51
C SER A 359 -6.63 4.81 18.65
N VAL A 360 -6.74 5.70 19.64
CA VAL A 360 -5.77 6.78 19.90
C VAL A 360 -5.11 6.51 21.24
N ARG A 361 -3.78 6.51 21.25
CA ARG A 361 -2.99 6.32 22.49
C ARG A 361 -3.14 7.54 23.38
N LEU A 362 -3.43 7.28 24.66
CA LEU A 362 -3.41 8.31 25.69
C LEU A 362 -1.96 8.65 26.06
N PRO A 363 -1.67 9.89 26.46
CA PRO A 363 -0.38 10.22 27.08
C PRO A 363 -0.11 9.33 28.29
N ASP A 364 1.15 8.94 28.50
CA ASP A 364 1.53 8.27 29.72
C ASP A 364 1.37 9.24 30.89
N ASP A 365 0.74 8.81 31.98
CA ASP A 365 0.38 9.63 33.17
C ASP A 365 1.58 10.33 33.86
N GLY A 366 2.77 10.25 33.31
CA GLY A 366 4.00 10.89 33.81
C GLY A 366 4.38 12.23 33.16
N SER A 367 3.62 12.74 32.18
CA SER A 367 3.85 14.06 31.57
C SER A 367 2.57 14.90 31.55
N ALA A 368 2.08 15.28 32.74
CA ALA A 368 1.12 16.36 32.88
C ALA A 368 1.84 17.69 32.57
N SER A 369 1.93 18.06 31.30
CA SER A 369 2.12 19.47 30.94
C SER A 369 0.80 20.20 31.25
N THR A 370 0.88 21.11 32.20
CA THR A 370 -0.12 22.12 32.53
C THR A 370 -0.38 23.00 31.32
N ASP A 371 -1.35 22.62 30.50
CA ASP A 371 -2.12 23.53 29.64
C ASP A 371 -3.46 22.87 29.32
N ALA A 372 -4.36 22.97 30.29
CA ALA A 372 -5.76 22.61 30.15
C ALA A 372 -6.57 23.88 30.17
N THR A 373 -6.97 24.36 29.01
CA THR A 373 -8.21 25.15 28.88
C THR A 373 -8.67 25.13 27.43
N SER A 374 -9.55 24.21 27.10
CA SER A 374 -10.80 24.47 26.40
C SER A 374 -11.59 23.16 26.27
N SER A 375 -12.55 23.02 27.15
CA SER A 375 -13.66 22.08 27.02
C SER A 375 -14.50 22.48 25.81
N THR A 376 -14.44 21.68 24.74
CA THR A 376 -15.46 21.73 23.71
C THR A 376 -16.33 20.49 23.85
N GLU A 377 -17.50 20.68 24.42
CA GLU A 377 -18.57 19.70 24.53
C GLU A 377 -19.00 19.27 23.11
N PRO A 378 -19.22 17.99 22.85
CA PRO A 378 -19.67 17.55 21.54
C PRO A 378 -21.07 18.07 21.26
N PRO A 379 -21.42 18.41 20.00
CA PRO A 379 -22.75 18.89 19.64
C PRO A 379 -23.82 17.82 19.95
N PRO A 380 -25.05 18.23 20.31
CA PRO A 380 -26.12 17.31 20.66
C PRO A 380 -26.56 16.48 19.44
N PRO A 381 -27.02 15.23 19.64
CA PRO A 381 -27.43 14.35 18.57
C PRO A 381 -28.65 14.88 17.83
N PRO A 382 -28.76 14.67 16.50
CA PRO A 382 -29.94 15.08 15.74
C PRO A 382 -31.18 14.26 16.16
N PRO A 383 -32.40 14.80 16.00
CA PRO A 383 -33.62 14.15 16.43
C PRO A 383 -33.92 12.86 15.66
N PRO A 384 -34.61 11.90 16.26
CA PRO A 384 -34.84 10.58 15.66
C PRO A 384 -35.73 10.66 14.41
N SER A 385 -35.23 10.11 13.30
CA SER A 385 -36.00 9.95 12.06
C SER A 385 -37.06 8.84 12.22
N ARG A 386 -38.27 9.13 11.76
CA ARG A 386 -39.42 8.22 11.80
C ARG A 386 -39.11 6.89 11.11
N SER A 387 -39.40 5.79 11.81
CA SER A 387 -39.28 4.40 11.34
C SER A 387 -40.10 4.13 10.08
N ARG A 388 -39.44 3.71 9.01
CA ARG A 388 -40.09 3.00 7.90
C ARG A 388 -40.00 1.49 8.16
N LYS A 389 -41.15 0.82 8.00
CA LYS A 389 -41.31 -0.64 8.12
C LYS A 389 -40.33 -1.38 7.17
N PRO A 390 -39.81 -2.54 7.58
CA PRO A 390 -38.91 -3.34 6.74
C PRO A 390 -39.65 -3.87 5.49
N ARG A 391 -38.96 -3.78 4.33
CA ARG A 391 -39.34 -4.51 3.11
C ARG A 391 -38.85 -5.95 3.21
N PRO A 392 -39.57 -6.94 2.67
CA PRO A 392 -39.09 -8.31 2.63
C PRO A 392 -37.87 -8.45 1.71
N PRO A 393 -37.00 -9.44 1.94
CA PRO A 393 -35.76 -9.62 1.18
C PRO A 393 -36.06 -9.96 -0.27
N ALA A 394 -35.29 -9.33 -1.19
CA ALA A 394 -35.30 -9.67 -2.61
C ALA A 394 -34.58 -11.03 -2.81
N ASP A 395 -35.22 -11.87 -3.61
CA ASP A 395 -34.73 -13.17 -4.03
C ASP A 395 -33.38 -13.02 -4.76
N ILE A 396 -32.31 -13.55 -4.16
CA ILE A 396 -30.98 -13.56 -4.75
C ILE A 396 -30.77 -14.94 -5.37
N GLY A 397 -30.87 -15.00 -6.69
CA GLY A 397 -30.53 -16.19 -7.46
C GLY A 397 -29.10 -16.71 -7.17
N PRO A 398 -28.79 -18.00 -7.50
CA PRO A 398 -27.61 -18.69 -7.02
C PRO A 398 -26.32 -18.06 -7.48
N GLN A 399 -25.55 -17.48 -6.56
CA GLN A 399 -24.16 -17.13 -6.79
C GLN A 399 -23.32 -18.41 -6.90
N ARG A 400 -22.63 -18.57 -8.03
CA ARG A 400 -21.65 -19.64 -8.23
C ARG A 400 -20.58 -19.56 -7.14
N GLY A 401 -20.48 -20.63 -6.34
CA GLY A 401 -19.52 -20.73 -5.24
C GLY A 401 -18.08 -20.72 -5.74
N GLY A 402 -17.41 -19.63 -5.55
CA GLY A 402 -15.95 -19.54 -5.54
C GLY A 402 -15.47 -19.77 -4.11
N GLY A 403 -15.06 -21.00 -3.78
CA GLY A 403 -14.52 -21.29 -2.46
C GLY A 403 -13.24 -20.50 -2.22
N PHE A 404 -13.27 -19.59 -1.27
CA PHE A 404 -12.09 -18.91 -0.76
C PHE A 404 -11.31 -19.87 0.14
N LEU A 405 -10.23 -20.46 -0.40
CA LEU A 405 -9.28 -21.25 0.40
C LEU A 405 -8.25 -20.31 1.01
N PHE A 406 -8.50 -19.90 2.25
CA PHE A 406 -7.49 -19.26 3.09
C PHE A 406 -6.62 -20.34 3.75
N TRP A 407 -5.33 -20.28 3.55
CA TRP A 407 -4.20 -20.85 4.29
C TRP A 407 -4.40 -22.25 4.97
N ARG A 408 -3.81 -23.26 4.39
CA ARG A 408 -3.08 -24.33 5.06
C ARG A 408 -1.60 -24.27 4.69
#